data_291f9b24001434622b6f3fd12424aa02
#
_entry.id   291f9b24001434622b6f3fd12424aa02
#
_cell.length_a   1.000
_cell.length_b   1.000
_cell.length_c   1.000
_cell.angle_alpha   90.00
_cell.angle_beta   90.00
_cell.angle_gamma   90.00
#
_symmetry.space_group_name_H-M   'P 1'
#
loop_
_entity.id
_entity.type
_entity.pdbx_description
1 polymer ?
#
loop_
_entity_poly.entity_id
_entity_poly.type
_entity_poly.pdbx_seq_one_letter_code
_entity_poly.pdbx_strand_id
1 'polypeptide(L)'
;MKKYTVYLLMAAAILFAAACSAPSDGSVSEDLPDMIREPAEMSESNSASESKNTMQTVQLEPGDVILAGGTVVKAAELEIIGSGDIPVAVIAGFGADDSAFGLGVHRSDTPLAWAPESSPGYAMRFADTICTQNSEFDFSGDLDGGDNWAAMCAADEVGTARAQDNYPAFDFVNTYAKTYGLPDACADGWYLPGIAELCEIYQNRDAVNKSLKYLHTLEDQAAMDGLGINWYWSSSQAGTVDDYAWFVHYLNGYAGECPKSFTNVHVIAIRKF
;
A
#
# COMPACT_ATOMS: atom_id res chain seq x y z
N MET A 1 -48.08 -24.92 7.40
CA MET A 1 -47.88 -24.67 5.95
C MET A 1 -48.00 -23.19 5.70
N LYS A 2 -46.87 -22.47 5.57
CA LYS A 2 -46.82 -21.05 5.21
C LYS A 2 -46.27 -20.96 3.79
N LYS A 3 -47.06 -20.37 2.90
CA LYS A 3 -46.76 -20.16 1.49
C LYS A 3 -45.80 -18.99 1.37
N TYR A 4 -44.64 -19.16 0.72
CA TYR A 4 -43.75 -18.09 0.32
C TYR A 4 -44.11 -17.63 -1.08
N THR A 5 -44.48 -16.36 -1.22
CA THR A 5 -44.72 -15.69 -2.48
C THR A 5 -43.42 -15.12 -2.99
N VAL A 6 -42.95 -15.61 -4.13
CA VAL A 6 -41.77 -15.10 -4.84
C VAL A 6 -42.21 -13.91 -5.68
N TYR A 7 -41.60 -12.73 -5.42
CA TYR A 7 -41.70 -11.56 -6.31
C TYR A 7 -40.50 -11.53 -7.24
N LEU A 8 -40.79 -11.69 -8.53
CA LEU A 8 -39.84 -11.54 -9.62
C LEU A 8 -39.82 -10.05 -10.00
N LEU A 9 -38.72 -9.32 -9.74
CA LEU A 9 -38.52 -7.96 -10.22
C LEU A 9 -37.61 -8.01 -11.47
N MET A 10 -38.17 -7.66 -12.61
CA MET A 10 -37.45 -7.41 -13.86
C MET A 10 -36.73 -6.05 -13.74
N ALA A 11 -35.42 -6.03 -13.90
CA ALA A 11 -34.67 -4.82 -14.12
C ALA A 11 -34.50 -4.58 -15.63
N ALA A 12 -34.97 -3.44 -16.08
CA ALA A 12 -34.84 -2.98 -17.47
C ALA A 12 -33.44 -2.32 -17.62
N ALA A 13 -32.66 -2.85 -18.56
CA ALA A 13 -31.40 -2.24 -18.98
C ALA A 13 -31.69 -1.08 -19.94
N ILE A 14 -31.22 0.12 -19.61
CA ILE A 14 -31.21 1.27 -20.53
C ILE A 14 -29.79 1.38 -21.09
N LEU A 15 -29.66 1.06 -22.39
CA LEU A 15 -28.44 1.36 -23.16
C LEU A 15 -28.46 2.85 -23.56
N PHE A 16 -27.43 3.58 -23.16
CA PHE A 16 -27.09 4.86 -23.77
C PHE A 16 -25.94 4.66 -24.75
N ALA A 17 -26.23 4.76 -26.04
CA ALA A 17 -25.24 4.90 -27.10
C ALA A 17 -24.95 6.38 -27.33
N ALA A 18 -23.72 6.81 -27.09
CA ALA A 18 -23.22 8.12 -27.49
C ALA A 18 -22.33 7.95 -28.71
N ALA A 19 -22.81 8.43 -29.85
CA ALA A 19 -22.08 8.55 -31.10
C ALA A 19 -21.22 9.83 -31.06
N CYS A 20 -19.90 9.70 -31.26
CA CYS A 20 -19.04 10.83 -31.60
C CYS A 20 -18.64 10.74 -33.06
N SER A 21 -19.08 11.77 -33.81
CA SER A 21 -18.77 12.01 -35.21
C SER A 21 -17.37 12.62 -35.31
N ALA A 22 -16.58 12.13 -36.26
CA ALA A 22 -15.35 12.76 -36.73
C ALA A 22 -15.65 13.81 -37.82
N PRO A 23 -14.87 14.85 -37.99
CA PRO A 23 -14.80 15.58 -39.25
C PRO A 23 -13.56 15.18 -40.07
N SER A 24 -13.82 15.06 -41.36
CA SER A 24 -12.93 14.72 -42.46
C SER A 24 -12.20 15.95 -43.05
N ASP A 25 -11.01 15.65 -43.60
CA ASP A 25 -10.42 16.18 -44.82
C ASP A 25 -9.93 17.62 -44.90
N GLY A 26 -8.69 17.70 -45.38
CA GLY A 26 -8.02 18.89 -45.92
C GLY A 26 -6.62 18.58 -46.41
N SER A 27 -6.50 17.92 -47.57
CA SER A 27 -5.28 17.75 -48.33
C SER A 27 -4.84 19.08 -49.02
N VAL A 28 -3.58 19.45 -48.92
CA VAL A 28 -2.88 20.21 -49.99
C VAL A 28 -1.42 19.76 -50.04
N SER A 29 -1.03 19.30 -51.21
CA SER A 29 0.31 19.06 -51.68
C SER A 29 0.95 20.36 -52.15
N GLU A 30 2.25 20.53 -52.02
CA GLU A 30 3.12 21.16 -53.06
C GLU A 30 4.62 21.06 -52.67
N ASP A 31 5.30 20.34 -53.50
CA ASP A 31 6.57 20.55 -54.22
C ASP A 31 7.89 20.89 -53.50
N LEU A 32 8.83 19.96 -53.76
CA LEU A 32 10.28 20.09 -53.68
C LEU A 32 10.84 21.06 -54.73
N PRO A 33 12.07 21.60 -54.54
CA PRO A 33 13.17 21.02 -55.33
C PRO A 33 14.49 20.79 -54.60
N ASP A 34 15.18 19.77 -55.13
CA ASP A 34 16.56 19.37 -54.93
C ASP A 34 17.57 20.54 -55.01
N MET A 35 18.58 20.48 -54.12
CA MET A 35 19.95 20.87 -54.53
C MET A 35 21.02 20.09 -53.75
N ILE A 36 21.74 19.29 -54.49
CA ILE A 36 22.97 18.55 -54.17
C ILE A 36 24.13 19.53 -53.84
N ARG A 37 24.86 19.24 -52.76
CA ARG A 37 26.30 19.50 -52.64
C ARG A 37 26.95 18.76 -51.47
N GLU A 38 27.73 17.76 -51.76
CA GLU A 38 28.91 17.33 -50.99
C GLU A 38 30.18 17.82 -51.72
N PRO A 39 31.41 17.73 -51.15
CA PRO A 39 31.88 17.39 -49.82
C PRO A 39 32.97 18.36 -49.28
N ALA A 40 33.29 18.24 -47.98
CA ALA A 40 34.66 18.54 -47.52
C ALA A 40 34.91 17.81 -46.17
N GLU A 41 35.82 16.86 -46.22
CA GLU A 41 36.49 16.25 -45.05
C GLU A 41 37.31 17.32 -44.31
N MET A 42 37.17 17.32 -42.97
CA MET A 42 38.28 17.64 -42.08
C MET A 42 38.12 16.92 -40.77
N SER A 43 39.07 16.04 -40.52
CA SER A 43 39.32 15.32 -39.28
C SER A 43 39.70 16.28 -38.17
N GLU A 44 39.03 16.18 -37.01
CA GLU A 44 39.68 16.45 -35.73
C GLU A 44 39.11 15.55 -34.65
N SER A 45 40.00 14.74 -34.12
CA SER A 45 39.81 13.88 -32.97
C SER A 45 39.58 14.70 -31.71
N ASN A 46 38.42 14.60 -31.10
CA ASN A 46 38.25 14.99 -29.73
C ASN A 46 37.58 13.83 -28.98
N SER A 47 38.39 13.06 -28.29
CA SER A 47 37.94 12.05 -27.33
C SER A 47 37.37 12.77 -26.13
N ALA A 48 36.09 13.17 -26.20
CA ALA A 48 35.31 13.45 -25.03
C ALA A 48 34.81 12.11 -24.47
N SER A 49 35.38 11.71 -23.35
CA SER A 49 34.84 10.64 -22.53
C SER A 49 33.43 11.04 -22.09
N GLU A 50 32.44 10.58 -22.83
CA GLU A 50 31.06 10.53 -22.33
C GLU A 50 31.04 9.65 -21.10
N SER A 51 31.12 10.28 -19.95
CA SER A 51 30.68 9.66 -18.69
C SER A 51 29.20 9.34 -18.85
N LYS A 52 28.92 8.12 -19.30
CA LYS A 52 27.56 7.55 -19.19
C LYS A 52 27.26 7.47 -17.70
N ASN A 53 26.64 8.52 -17.19
CA ASN A 53 25.98 8.50 -15.90
C ASN A 53 24.77 7.57 -16.03
N THR A 54 25.04 6.26 -15.96
CA THR A 54 23.98 5.25 -15.83
C THR A 54 23.39 5.50 -14.45
N MET A 55 22.23 6.15 -14.37
CA MET A 55 21.42 6.11 -13.17
C MET A 55 21.21 4.64 -12.85
N GLN A 56 21.97 4.11 -11.90
CA GLN A 56 21.71 2.80 -11.33
C GLN A 56 20.37 2.94 -10.60
N THR A 57 19.33 2.36 -11.17
CA THR A 57 18.07 2.16 -10.47
C THR A 57 18.39 1.33 -9.23
N VAL A 58 18.26 1.89 -8.05
CA VAL A 58 18.49 1.17 -6.79
C VAL A 58 17.41 0.09 -6.72
N GLN A 59 17.82 -1.17 -6.84
CA GLN A 59 16.91 -2.30 -6.65
C GLN A 59 16.61 -2.41 -5.16
N LEU A 60 15.33 -2.26 -4.79
CA LEU A 60 14.86 -2.43 -3.42
C LEU A 60 14.76 -3.92 -3.08
N GLU A 61 15.03 -4.25 -1.82
CA GLU A 61 14.92 -5.62 -1.29
C GLU A 61 14.31 -5.57 0.12
N PRO A 62 13.59 -6.64 0.55
CA PRO A 62 13.07 -6.70 1.90
C PRO A 62 14.19 -6.52 2.95
N GLY A 63 13.94 -5.64 3.92
CA GLY A 63 14.90 -5.25 4.93
C GLY A 63 15.68 -3.97 4.63
N ASP A 64 15.66 -3.44 3.42
CA ASP A 64 16.25 -2.13 3.12
C ASP A 64 15.49 -1.03 3.87
N VAL A 65 16.21 -0.02 4.34
CA VAL A 65 15.64 1.08 5.12
C VAL A 65 15.53 2.33 4.26
N ILE A 66 14.35 2.94 4.26
CA ILE A 66 14.10 4.23 3.63
C ILE A 66 14.23 5.33 4.67
N LEU A 67 15.13 6.28 4.44
CA LEU A 67 15.30 7.47 5.27
C LEU A 67 14.42 8.64 4.77
N ALA A 68 14.15 9.61 5.63
CA ALA A 68 13.31 10.78 5.36
C ALA A 68 13.74 11.59 4.13
N GLY A 69 15.03 11.60 3.80
CA GLY A 69 15.56 12.23 2.59
C GLY A 69 15.40 11.42 1.30
N GLY A 70 14.74 10.27 1.35
CA GLY A 70 14.59 9.34 0.22
C GLY A 70 15.82 8.44 -0.01
N THR A 71 16.82 8.52 0.85
CA THR A 71 17.98 7.63 0.80
C THR A 71 17.57 6.21 1.17
N VAL A 72 18.03 5.24 0.36
CA VAL A 72 17.88 3.81 0.65
C VAL A 72 19.16 3.30 1.30
N VAL A 73 19.04 2.71 2.48
CA VAL A 73 20.14 2.01 3.15
C VAL A 73 19.90 0.51 3.03
N LYS A 74 20.84 -0.18 2.44
CA LYS A 74 20.74 -1.63 2.22
C LYS A 74 20.75 -2.38 3.56
N ALA A 75 19.99 -3.47 3.65
CA ALA A 75 19.93 -4.33 4.85
C ALA A 75 21.29 -4.91 5.29
N ALA A 76 22.28 -4.90 4.40
CA ALA A 76 23.67 -5.29 4.68
C ALA A 76 24.53 -4.17 5.28
N GLU A 77 24.07 -2.91 5.24
CA GLU A 77 24.84 -1.69 5.54
C GLU A 77 24.14 -0.81 6.59
N LEU A 78 23.33 -1.41 7.47
CA LEU A 78 22.52 -0.67 8.45
C LEU A 78 23.36 0.20 9.39
N GLU A 79 24.62 -0.19 9.63
CA GLU A 79 25.55 0.54 10.49
C GLU A 79 25.91 1.95 10.00
N ILE A 80 25.58 2.29 8.75
CA ILE A 80 25.77 3.66 8.26
C ILE A 80 24.66 4.63 8.73
N ILE A 81 23.54 4.12 9.26
CA ILE A 81 22.46 4.95 9.82
C ILE A 81 22.93 5.56 11.12
N GLY A 82 23.04 6.87 11.14
CA GLY A 82 23.47 7.66 12.30
C GLY A 82 22.29 8.23 13.09
N SER A 83 22.62 8.86 14.24
CA SER A 83 21.62 9.48 15.13
C SER A 83 20.89 10.69 14.52
N GLY A 84 21.40 11.25 13.43
CA GLY A 84 20.74 12.36 12.72
C GLY A 84 19.81 11.91 11.58
N ASP A 85 19.83 10.63 11.26
CA ASP A 85 18.97 10.07 10.21
C ASP A 85 17.59 9.76 10.78
N ILE A 86 16.56 9.94 9.96
CA ILE A 86 15.18 9.63 10.32
C ILE A 86 14.72 8.45 9.46
N PRO A 87 14.69 7.21 10.00
CA PRO A 87 14.13 6.08 9.32
C PRO A 87 12.61 6.24 9.18
N VAL A 88 12.11 6.09 7.96
CA VAL A 88 10.69 6.23 7.63
C VAL A 88 10.02 4.86 7.54
N ALA A 89 10.66 3.95 6.80
CA ALA A 89 10.12 2.62 6.56
C ALA A 89 11.23 1.59 6.35
N VAL A 90 10.88 0.33 6.55
CA VAL A 90 11.66 -0.84 6.14
C VAL A 90 10.94 -1.50 4.98
N ILE A 91 11.60 -1.68 3.83
CA ILE A 91 11.01 -2.40 2.69
C ILE A 91 10.57 -3.78 3.15
N ALA A 92 9.30 -4.10 2.93
CA ALA A 92 8.67 -5.28 3.50
C ALA A 92 8.14 -6.26 2.45
N GLY A 93 7.99 -5.81 1.21
CA GLY A 93 7.53 -6.66 0.11
C GLY A 93 7.23 -5.86 -1.14
N PHE A 94 6.57 -6.56 -2.07
CA PHE A 94 6.15 -6.01 -3.36
C PHE A 94 4.68 -6.31 -3.60
N GLY A 95 3.95 -5.32 -4.09
CA GLY A 95 2.56 -5.47 -4.48
C GLY A 95 2.39 -6.32 -5.75
N ALA A 96 1.15 -6.60 -6.10
CA ALA A 96 0.83 -7.35 -7.33
C ALA A 96 1.25 -6.62 -8.62
N ASP A 97 1.53 -5.33 -8.53
CA ASP A 97 2.03 -4.46 -9.60
C ASP A 97 3.57 -4.29 -9.59
N ASP A 98 4.27 -5.15 -8.84
CA ASP A 98 5.72 -5.09 -8.60
C ASP A 98 6.19 -3.78 -7.91
N SER A 99 5.28 -2.92 -7.43
CA SER A 99 5.66 -1.76 -6.63
C SER A 99 6.15 -2.19 -5.25
N ALA A 100 7.30 -1.65 -4.81
CA ALA A 100 7.77 -1.91 -3.46
C ALA A 100 6.88 -1.20 -2.43
N PHE A 101 6.61 -1.87 -1.32
CA PHE A 101 6.02 -1.21 -0.16
C PHE A 101 6.92 -1.39 1.08
N GLY A 102 6.94 -0.35 1.88
CA GLY A 102 7.69 -0.30 3.13
C GLY A 102 6.76 -0.27 4.33
N LEU A 103 7.14 -1.01 5.35
CA LEU A 103 6.53 -1.02 6.67
C LEU A 103 7.06 0.18 7.47
N GLY A 104 6.17 1.00 8.01
CA GLY A 104 6.51 2.06 8.96
C GLY A 104 7.18 1.48 10.21
N VAL A 105 8.14 2.22 10.78
CA VAL A 105 8.96 1.73 11.89
C VAL A 105 8.23 1.67 13.24
N HIS A 106 6.97 2.09 13.29
CA HIS A 106 6.12 2.05 14.48
C HIS A 106 4.86 1.22 14.24
N ARG A 107 4.33 0.64 15.31
CA ARG A 107 3.01 0.02 15.35
C ARG A 107 2.13 0.72 16.37
N SER A 108 0.84 0.39 16.42
CA SER A 108 -0.02 0.86 17.49
C SER A 108 0.50 0.41 18.87
N ASP A 109 0.59 1.34 19.83
CA ASP A 109 1.07 1.05 21.19
C ASP A 109 0.20 0.01 21.90
N THR A 110 -1.10 0.10 21.65
CA THR A 110 -2.10 -0.85 22.15
C THR A 110 -2.83 -1.48 20.99
N PRO A 111 -3.38 -2.70 21.16
CA PRO A 111 -4.30 -3.27 20.18
C PRO A 111 -5.52 -2.36 19.96
N LEU A 112 -6.01 -2.32 18.73
CA LEU A 112 -7.14 -1.48 18.29
C LEU A 112 -8.24 -2.34 17.66
N ALA A 113 -9.49 -1.90 17.74
CA ALA A 113 -10.55 -2.48 16.94
C ALA A 113 -10.42 -2.04 15.46
N TRP A 114 -10.81 -2.89 14.53
CA TRP A 114 -11.00 -2.51 13.13
C TRP A 114 -12.19 -1.55 13.02
N ALA A 115 -13.34 -1.91 13.63
CA ALA A 115 -14.53 -1.11 13.82
C ALA A 115 -15.27 -1.60 15.09
N PRO A 116 -15.45 -0.77 16.12
CA PRO A 116 -16.20 -1.14 17.33
C PRO A 116 -17.67 -1.52 17.02
N GLU A 117 -18.29 -2.39 17.82
CA GLU A 117 -19.71 -2.79 17.67
C GLU A 117 -20.68 -1.61 17.67
N SER A 118 -20.30 -0.50 18.33
CA SER A 118 -21.10 0.72 18.36
C SER A 118 -20.98 1.58 17.10
N SER A 119 -20.03 1.25 16.21
CA SER A 119 -19.84 2.00 14.97
C SER A 119 -20.74 1.50 13.84
N PRO A 120 -21.19 2.37 12.93
CA PRO A 120 -21.91 1.93 11.73
C PRO A 120 -21.15 0.91 10.91
N GLY A 121 -19.83 1.07 10.79
CA GLY A 121 -18.96 0.22 10.00
C GLY A 121 -18.81 -1.21 10.50
N TYR A 122 -19.20 -1.51 11.74
CA TYR A 122 -19.10 -2.85 12.29
C TYR A 122 -19.84 -3.89 11.44
N ALA A 123 -21.11 -3.62 11.14
CA ALA A 123 -21.96 -4.52 10.36
C ALA A 123 -22.02 -4.13 8.86
N MET A 124 -21.23 -3.16 8.41
CA MET A 124 -21.21 -2.76 7.00
C MET A 124 -20.31 -3.69 6.18
N ARG A 125 -20.82 -4.03 4.98
CA ARG A 125 -20.05 -4.70 3.95
C ARG A 125 -19.51 -3.66 2.97
N PHE A 126 -18.20 -3.49 2.94
CA PHE A 126 -17.51 -2.66 1.96
C PHE A 126 -17.09 -3.54 0.78
N ALA A 127 -17.82 -3.48 -0.32
CA ALA A 127 -17.69 -4.45 -1.42
C ALA A 127 -16.27 -4.50 -2.02
N ASP A 128 -15.61 -3.35 -2.08
CA ASP A 128 -14.30 -3.21 -2.70
C ASP A 128 -13.13 -3.62 -1.78
N THR A 129 -13.41 -3.96 -0.51
CA THR A 129 -12.39 -4.42 0.45
C THR A 129 -12.45 -5.93 0.72
N ILE A 130 -13.28 -6.66 -0.03
CA ILE A 130 -13.54 -8.08 0.26
C ILE A 130 -12.44 -8.95 -0.31
N CYS A 131 -11.92 -9.83 0.54
CA CYS A 131 -10.95 -10.83 0.17
C CYS A 131 -11.37 -12.24 0.62
N THR A 132 -11.00 -13.23 -0.19
CA THR A 132 -11.27 -14.64 0.07
C THR A 132 -9.97 -15.43 -0.01
N GLN A 133 -9.72 -16.27 0.97
CA GLN A 133 -8.56 -17.16 0.98
C GLN A 133 -8.81 -18.38 0.09
N ASN A 134 -7.91 -18.64 -0.85
CA ASN A 134 -7.91 -19.80 -1.73
C ASN A 134 -7.08 -20.95 -1.15
N SER A 135 -5.89 -20.61 -0.61
CA SER A 135 -4.98 -21.50 0.11
C SER A 135 -4.07 -20.70 1.04
N GLU A 136 -3.10 -21.33 1.69
CA GLU A 136 -2.13 -20.63 2.54
C GLU A 136 -1.41 -19.53 1.74
N PHE A 137 -1.52 -18.27 2.20
CA PHE A 137 -0.97 -17.06 1.57
C PHE A 137 -1.46 -16.76 0.15
N ASP A 138 -2.50 -17.44 -0.33
CA ASP A 138 -3.11 -17.19 -1.64
C ASP A 138 -4.54 -16.68 -1.44
N PHE A 139 -4.81 -15.50 -2.00
CA PHE A 139 -6.06 -14.78 -1.84
C PHE A 139 -6.61 -14.31 -3.19
N SER A 140 -7.90 -14.09 -3.25
CA SER A 140 -8.61 -13.47 -4.37
C SER A 140 -9.57 -12.39 -3.88
N GLY A 141 -9.85 -11.43 -4.75
CA GLY A 141 -10.62 -10.25 -4.43
C GLY A 141 -9.71 -9.04 -4.34
N ASP A 142 -9.89 -8.21 -3.31
CA ASP A 142 -9.04 -7.07 -3.05
C ASP A 142 -7.70 -7.51 -2.42
N LEU A 143 -6.61 -7.29 -3.15
CA LEU A 143 -5.26 -7.67 -2.72
C LEU A 143 -4.41 -6.47 -2.28
N ASP A 144 -4.88 -5.24 -2.51
CA ASP A 144 -4.19 -3.98 -2.26
C ASP A 144 -4.96 -3.14 -1.23
N GLY A 145 -4.37 -2.89 -0.07
CA GLY A 145 -5.00 -2.08 0.96
C GLY A 145 -5.02 -0.57 0.69
N GLY A 146 -4.33 -0.11 -0.37
CA GLY A 146 -4.07 1.31 -0.60
C GLY A 146 -5.31 2.15 -0.92
N ASP A 147 -6.32 1.58 -1.52
CA ASP A 147 -7.59 2.24 -1.87
C ASP A 147 -8.76 1.90 -0.92
N ASN A 148 -8.57 0.93 -0.01
CA ASN A 148 -9.62 0.46 0.90
C ASN A 148 -10.21 1.57 1.76
N TRP A 149 -9.38 2.50 2.26
CA TRP A 149 -9.90 3.63 3.02
C TRP A 149 -10.76 4.56 2.17
N ALA A 150 -10.38 4.82 0.92
CA ALA A 150 -11.17 5.64 0.00
C ALA A 150 -12.52 4.99 -0.32
N ALA A 151 -12.55 3.67 -0.54
CA ALA A 151 -13.79 2.91 -0.73
C ALA A 151 -14.70 2.98 0.51
N MET A 152 -14.14 2.87 1.71
CA MET A 152 -14.88 3.02 2.97
C MET A 152 -15.42 4.44 3.15
N CYS A 153 -14.64 5.49 2.84
CA CYS A 153 -15.08 6.87 2.88
C CYS A 153 -16.26 7.12 1.92
N ALA A 154 -16.23 6.54 0.75
CA ALA A 154 -17.34 6.65 -0.21
C ALA A 154 -18.61 5.94 0.26
N ALA A 155 -18.49 4.84 1.01
CA ALA A 155 -19.63 4.05 1.49
C ALA A 155 -20.20 4.55 2.83
N ASP A 156 -19.36 5.12 3.70
CA ASP A 156 -19.74 5.62 5.04
C ASP A 156 -19.06 6.97 5.34
N GLU A 157 -19.47 8.03 4.62
CA GLU A 157 -18.92 9.38 4.78
C GLU A 157 -19.04 9.89 6.24
N VAL A 158 -20.16 9.62 6.90
CA VAL A 158 -20.41 10.09 8.27
C VAL A 158 -19.57 9.34 9.29
N GLY A 159 -19.44 8.01 9.15
CA GLY A 159 -18.66 7.19 10.06
C GLY A 159 -17.16 7.46 9.91
N THR A 160 -16.66 7.56 8.68
CA THR A 160 -15.24 7.81 8.40
C THR A 160 -14.80 9.23 8.77
N ALA A 161 -15.70 10.24 8.75
CA ALA A 161 -15.42 11.57 9.28
C ALA A 161 -15.08 11.55 10.80
N ARG A 162 -15.38 10.46 11.49
CA ARG A 162 -15.06 10.21 12.89
C ARG A 162 -14.25 8.92 13.04
N ALA A 163 -13.22 8.77 12.23
CA ALA A 163 -12.41 7.55 12.17
C ALA A 163 -11.87 7.11 13.53
N GLN A 164 -11.44 8.04 14.36
CA GLN A 164 -10.94 7.76 15.70
C GLN A 164 -11.92 6.94 16.55
N ASP A 165 -13.23 7.22 16.44
CA ASP A 165 -14.27 6.52 17.21
C ASP A 165 -14.79 5.27 16.48
N ASN A 166 -14.88 5.33 15.15
CA ASN A 166 -15.60 4.34 14.35
C ASN A 166 -14.69 3.33 13.62
N TYR A 167 -13.45 3.73 13.33
CA TYR A 167 -12.47 2.95 12.59
C TYR A 167 -11.05 3.13 13.15
N PRO A 168 -10.79 2.79 14.43
CA PRO A 168 -9.51 3.10 15.10
C PRO A 168 -8.28 2.56 14.39
N ALA A 169 -8.37 1.38 13.74
CA ALA A 169 -7.27 0.81 12.98
C ALA A 169 -6.90 1.69 11.77
N PHE A 170 -7.90 2.27 11.09
CA PHE A 170 -7.67 3.18 9.95
C PHE A 170 -7.26 4.58 10.41
N ASP A 171 -7.78 5.05 11.53
CA ASP A 171 -7.35 6.33 12.11
C ASP A 171 -5.85 6.32 12.46
N PHE A 172 -5.37 5.21 12.98
CA PHE A 172 -3.94 5.02 13.26
C PHE A 172 -3.08 5.25 12.00
N VAL A 173 -3.42 4.63 10.88
CA VAL A 173 -2.63 4.77 9.64
C VAL A 173 -2.83 6.13 8.98
N ASN A 174 -4.02 6.70 9.02
CA ASN A 174 -4.31 8.03 8.48
C ASN A 174 -3.59 9.15 9.24
N THR A 175 -3.30 8.94 10.52
CA THR A 175 -2.59 9.90 11.38
C THR A 175 -1.12 9.53 11.59
N TYR A 176 -0.64 8.44 11.00
CA TYR A 176 0.68 7.86 11.24
C TYR A 176 1.82 8.86 11.09
N ALA A 177 1.93 9.50 9.94
CA ALA A 177 3.01 10.44 9.66
C ALA A 177 3.01 11.63 10.64
N LYS A 178 1.83 12.17 10.94
CA LYS A 178 1.68 13.26 11.91
C LYS A 178 2.03 12.83 13.32
N THR A 179 1.58 11.65 13.73
CA THR A 179 1.82 11.09 15.07
C THR A 179 3.31 10.89 15.35
N TYR A 180 4.04 10.43 14.36
CA TYR A 180 5.47 10.14 14.49
C TYR A 180 6.38 11.25 13.93
N GLY A 181 5.81 12.41 13.56
CA GLY A 181 6.57 13.59 13.15
C GLY A 181 7.36 13.38 11.85
N LEU A 182 6.85 12.57 10.93
CA LEU A 182 7.51 12.36 9.64
C LEU A 182 7.49 13.65 8.81
N PRO A 183 8.53 13.92 8.00
CA PRO A 183 8.59 15.10 7.16
C PRO A 183 7.53 15.09 6.04
N ASP A 184 7.22 16.27 5.49
CA ASP A 184 6.18 16.47 4.47
C ASP A 184 6.31 15.53 3.27
N ALA A 185 7.53 15.21 2.84
CA ALA A 185 7.79 14.25 1.76
C ALA A 185 7.29 12.82 2.05
N CYS A 186 7.06 12.51 3.33
CA CYS A 186 6.58 11.22 3.81
C CYS A 186 5.24 11.32 4.54
N ALA A 187 4.53 12.47 4.43
CA ALA A 187 3.31 12.73 5.16
C ALA A 187 2.12 11.89 4.67
N ASP A 188 2.08 11.61 3.37
CA ASP A 188 0.95 10.97 2.72
C ASP A 188 1.27 9.54 2.23
N GLY A 189 0.23 8.80 1.86
CA GLY A 189 0.34 7.48 1.24
C GLY A 189 0.46 6.33 2.24
N TRP A 190 0.27 6.56 3.54
CA TRP A 190 0.19 5.51 4.56
C TRP A 190 -1.18 4.87 4.58
N TYR A 191 -1.22 3.53 4.65
CA TYR A 191 -2.46 2.78 4.67
C TYR A 191 -2.35 1.48 5.48
N LEU A 192 -3.50 0.92 5.83
CA LEU A 192 -3.62 -0.38 6.49
C LEU A 192 -3.44 -1.47 5.43
N PRO A 193 -2.46 -2.37 5.57
CA PRO A 193 -2.18 -3.37 4.53
C PRO A 193 -3.39 -4.25 4.23
N GLY A 194 -3.59 -4.61 2.96
CA GLY A 194 -4.46 -5.71 2.56
C GLY A 194 -3.96 -7.05 3.09
N ILE A 195 -4.80 -8.09 3.08
CA ILE A 195 -4.41 -9.40 3.63
C ILE A 195 -3.25 -10.02 2.87
N ALA A 196 -3.19 -9.86 1.55
CA ALA A 196 -2.09 -10.36 0.74
C ALA A 196 -0.77 -9.66 1.08
N GLU A 197 -0.79 -8.31 1.23
CA GLU A 197 0.37 -7.52 1.64
C GLU A 197 0.84 -7.91 3.05
N LEU A 198 -0.10 -8.14 3.97
CA LEU A 198 0.22 -8.55 5.34
C LEU A 198 0.89 -9.93 5.39
N CYS A 199 0.47 -10.85 4.53
CA CYS A 199 1.10 -12.15 4.36
C CYS A 199 2.50 -12.03 3.71
N GLU A 200 2.67 -11.13 2.75
CA GLU A 200 3.97 -10.85 2.13
C GLU A 200 4.97 -10.30 3.17
N ILE A 201 4.55 -9.36 4.03
CA ILE A 201 5.35 -8.89 5.17
C ILE A 201 5.74 -10.05 6.09
N TYR A 202 4.82 -10.98 6.36
CA TYR A 202 5.12 -12.14 7.19
C TYR A 202 6.17 -13.06 6.55
N GLN A 203 6.09 -13.29 5.24
CA GLN A 203 7.07 -14.10 4.52
C GLN A 203 8.47 -13.47 4.55
N ASN A 204 8.56 -12.16 4.50
CA ASN A 204 9.79 -11.38 4.55
C ASN A 204 10.23 -10.96 5.98
N ARG A 205 9.50 -11.42 7.02
CA ARG A 205 9.65 -10.95 8.41
C ARG A 205 11.06 -11.04 8.99
N ASP A 206 11.86 -12.00 8.54
CA ASP A 206 13.21 -12.19 9.08
C ASP A 206 14.13 -11.03 8.66
N ALA A 207 14.06 -10.61 7.39
CA ALA A 207 14.79 -9.45 6.88
C ALA A 207 14.26 -8.15 7.51
N VAL A 208 12.94 -7.98 7.55
CA VAL A 208 12.26 -6.82 8.15
C VAL A 208 12.63 -6.68 9.64
N ASN A 209 12.52 -7.77 10.41
CA ASN A 209 12.84 -7.76 11.83
C ASN A 209 14.32 -7.47 12.11
N LYS A 210 15.23 -7.89 11.24
CA LYS A 210 16.66 -7.56 11.38
C LYS A 210 16.85 -6.04 11.37
N SER A 211 16.24 -5.36 10.41
CA SER A 211 16.36 -3.91 10.28
C SER A 211 15.61 -3.16 11.39
N LEU A 212 14.39 -3.57 11.74
CA LEU A 212 13.64 -2.97 12.85
C LEU A 212 14.39 -3.08 14.17
N LYS A 213 14.95 -4.25 14.49
CA LYS A 213 15.76 -4.46 15.69
C LYS A 213 17.00 -3.59 15.71
N TYR A 214 17.69 -3.44 14.58
CA TYR A 214 18.81 -2.52 14.47
C TYR A 214 18.38 -1.08 14.77
N LEU A 215 17.33 -0.60 14.10
CA LEU A 215 16.78 0.74 14.32
C LEU A 215 16.35 0.98 15.77
N HIS A 216 15.79 -0.03 16.43
CA HIS A 216 15.41 0.03 17.85
C HIS A 216 16.61 0.21 18.78
N THR A 217 17.82 -0.19 18.39
CA THR A 217 19.05 0.00 19.20
C THR A 217 19.60 1.42 19.12
N LEU A 218 19.15 2.24 18.17
CA LEU A 218 19.59 3.62 18.03
C LEU A 218 18.89 4.50 19.08
N GLU A 219 19.64 5.26 19.88
CA GLU A 219 19.12 5.98 21.05
C GLU A 219 17.99 6.96 20.74
N ASP A 220 18.02 7.58 19.54
CA ASP A 220 17.04 8.59 19.14
C ASP A 220 15.87 8.01 18.33
N GLN A 221 15.81 6.68 18.16
CA GLN A 221 14.78 6.03 17.36
C GLN A 221 13.79 5.29 18.26
N ALA A 222 12.52 5.71 18.21
CA ALA A 222 11.43 5.01 18.89
C ALA A 222 10.87 3.82 18.07
N ALA A 223 11.67 3.25 17.16
CA ALA A 223 11.26 2.13 16.33
C ALA A 223 10.85 0.91 17.17
N MET A 224 9.87 0.15 16.67
CA MET A 224 9.45 -1.10 17.32
C MET A 224 10.59 -2.14 17.31
N ASP A 225 10.67 -2.96 18.37
CA ASP A 225 11.61 -4.09 18.48
C ASP A 225 11.12 -5.28 17.64
N GLY A 226 10.92 -5.05 16.34
CA GLY A 226 10.41 -6.04 15.40
C GLY A 226 8.90 -6.29 15.51
N LEU A 227 8.41 -7.14 14.63
CA LEU A 227 6.98 -7.49 14.52
C LEU A 227 6.49 -8.39 15.67
N GLY A 228 7.39 -9.15 16.29
CA GLY A 228 7.07 -10.02 17.44
C GLY A 228 6.11 -11.16 17.09
N ILE A 229 5.33 -11.56 18.10
CA ILE A 229 4.32 -12.63 18.00
C ILE A 229 2.89 -12.07 17.98
N ASN A 230 2.75 -10.80 17.59
CA ASN A 230 1.47 -10.11 17.62
C ASN A 230 0.53 -10.56 16.49
N TRP A 231 -0.71 -10.20 16.64
CA TRP A 231 -1.72 -10.23 15.60
C TRP A 231 -1.81 -8.85 14.98
N TYR A 232 -1.95 -8.79 13.65
CA TYR A 232 -2.04 -7.52 12.93
C TYR A 232 -3.28 -7.52 12.03
N TRP A 233 -4.05 -6.42 12.10
CA TRP A 233 -5.20 -6.21 11.25
C TRP A 233 -4.80 -6.01 9.79
N SER A 234 -5.61 -6.59 8.92
CA SER A 234 -5.68 -6.22 7.50
C SER A 234 -6.83 -5.24 7.26
N SER A 235 -6.73 -4.42 6.22
CA SER A 235 -7.85 -3.61 5.72
C SER A 235 -8.93 -4.45 5.05
N SER A 236 -8.60 -5.67 4.59
CA SER A 236 -9.51 -6.56 3.90
C SER A 236 -10.59 -7.11 4.81
N GLN A 237 -11.84 -7.10 4.32
CA GLN A 237 -12.96 -7.76 4.99
C GLN A 237 -13.06 -9.23 4.62
N ALA A 238 -13.67 -10.00 5.53
CA ALA A 238 -14.06 -11.38 5.28
C ALA A 238 -15.11 -11.47 4.16
N GLY A 239 -14.98 -12.48 3.30
CA GLY A 239 -15.94 -12.70 2.21
C GLY A 239 -17.30 -13.23 2.67
N THR A 240 -17.36 -13.86 3.82
CA THR A 240 -18.53 -14.66 4.29
C THR A 240 -19.37 -13.95 5.34
N VAL A 241 -18.81 -13.04 6.13
CA VAL A 241 -19.45 -12.40 7.29
C VAL A 241 -19.12 -10.91 7.32
N ASP A 242 -20.12 -10.04 7.33
CA ASP A 242 -19.97 -8.59 7.15
C ASP A 242 -19.29 -7.88 8.35
N ASP A 243 -19.38 -8.45 9.54
CA ASP A 243 -18.79 -7.95 10.79
C ASP A 243 -17.39 -8.53 11.09
N TYR A 244 -16.78 -9.27 10.14
CA TYR A 244 -15.44 -9.83 10.26
C TYR A 244 -14.45 -9.16 9.30
N ALA A 245 -13.20 -9.09 9.76
CA ALA A 245 -12.05 -8.65 8.96
C ALA A 245 -10.89 -9.64 9.11
N TRP A 246 -9.97 -9.61 8.16
CA TRP A 246 -8.79 -10.45 8.15
C TRP A 246 -7.71 -9.93 9.10
N PHE A 247 -6.94 -10.86 9.67
CA PHE A 247 -5.71 -10.60 10.42
C PHE A 247 -4.65 -11.66 10.11
N VAL A 248 -3.39 -11.36 10.43
CA VAL A 248 -2.31 -12.35 10.43
C VAL A 248 -1.70 -12.45 11.82
N HIS A 249 -1.52 -13.67 12.31
CA HIS A 249 -0.82 -13.97 13.56
C HIS A 249 0.67 -14.25 13.28
N TYR A 250 1.54 -13.36 13.69
CA TYR A 250 2.97 -13.38 13.33
C TYR A 250 3.81 -14.40 14.10
N LEU A 251 3.22 -15.16 15.03
CA LEU A 251 3.91 -16.32 15.63
C LEU A 251 4.10 -17.45 14.59
N ASN A 252 3.09 -17.68 13.74
CA ASN A 252 3.03 -18.85 12.88
C ASN A 252 2.51 -18.58 11.45
N GLY A 253 2.22 -17.33 11.11
CA GLY A 253 1.71 -16.93 9.80
C GLY A 253 0.24 -17.25 9.56
N TYR A 254 -0.49 -17.66 10.59
CA TYR A 254 -1.91 -17.96 10.45
C TYR A 254 -2.68 -16.71 10.03
N ALA A 255 -3.24 -16.73 8.81
CA ALA A 255 -4.22 -15.77 8.35
C ALA A 255 -5.62 -16.25 8.76
N GLY A 256 -6.38 -15.40 9.42
CA GLY A 256 -7.70 -15.72 9.93
C GLY A 256 -8.64 -14.54 9.93
N GLU A 257 -9.91 -14.83 10.19
CA GLU A 257 -10.99 -13.85 10.29
C GLU A 257 -11.45 -13.73 11.73
N CYS A 258 -11.70 -12.51 12.21
CA CYS A 258 -12.31 -12.30 13.50
C CYS A 258 -13.23 -11.08 13.49
N PRO A 259 -14.13 -10.93 14.50
CA PRO A 259 -15.01 -9.77 14.59
C PRO A 259 -14.22 -8.46 14.54
N LYS A 260 -14.68 -7.49 13.76
CA LYS A 260 -14.07 -6.16 13.63
C LYS A 260 -13.92 -5.42 14.96
N SER A 261 -14.76 -5.76 15.96
CA SER A 261 -14.69 -5.19 17.30
C SER A 261 -13.62 -5.81 18.20
N PHE A 262 -12.92 -6.85 17.72
CA PHE A 262 -11.92 -7.54 18.52
C PHE A 262 -10.72 -6.63 18.82
N THR A 263 -10.37 -6.50 20.10
CA THR A 263 -9.37 -5.54 20.60
C THR A 263 -8.09 -6.21 21.08
N ASN A 264 -7.66 -7.29 20.43
CA ASN A 264 -6.38 -7.94 20.74
C ASN A 264 -5.47 -8.00 19.48
N VAL A 265 -5.69 -7.10 18.54
CA VAL A 265 -5.00 -7.05 17.27
C VAL A 265 -4.34 -5.67 17.12
N HIS A 266 -3.05 -5.66 16.84
CA HIS A 266 -2.28 -4.44 16.59
C HIS A 266 -2.46 -3.93 15.16
N VAL A 267 -1.98 -2.72 14.93
CA VAL A 267 -1.99 -2.07 13.62
C VAL A 267 -0.58 -1.70 13.24
N ILE A 268 -0.23 -1.94 11.99
CA ILE A 268 0.96 -1.44 11.31
C ILE A 268 0.54 -0.64 10.09
N ALA A 269 1.33 0.35 9.73
CA ALA A 269 1.12 1.16 8.55
C ALA A 269 2.13 0.77 7.47
N ILE A 270 1.70 0.72 6.22
CA ILE A 270 2.58 0.55 5.06
C ILE A 270 2.41 1.70 4.07
N ARG A 271 3.41 1.88 3.19
CA ARG A 271 3.42 2.89 2.14
C ARG A 271 4.14 2.35 0.90
N LYS A 272 3.65 2.67 -0.30
CA LYS A 272 4.33 2.38 -1.58
C LYS A 272 5.50 3.35 -1.83
N PHE A 273 6.56 2.84 -2.48
CA PHE A 273 7.79 3.56 -2.80
C PHE A 273 8.22 3.34 -4.25
#